data_db2684730132f50cc5018a899706eab3
#
_entry.id   db2684730132f50cc5018a899706eab3
#
_cell.length_a   1.000
_cell.length_b   1.000
_cell.length_c   1.000
_cell.angle_alpha   90.00
_cell.angle_beta   90.00
_cell.angle_gamma   90.00
#
_symmetry.space_group_name_H-M   'P 1'
#
loop_
_entity.id
_entity.type
_entity.pdbx_description
1 polymer ?
#
loop_
_entity_poly.entity_id
_entity_poly.type
_entity_poly.pdbx_seq_one_letter_code
_entity_poly.pdbx_strand_id
1 'polypeptide(L)'
;MSERIDTERYRVRPGAPVRLADRASSDDGGLSEDEAEARLRENVERARDLQERLYAEGRQALLFVLQAMDAGGKDSTTEHVFGPLNPQGVRVASFKKPTERELDHDFLWRVHRKAPGRGMIRVFNRSHYEDVLVARVHGLAPADVLERRYGHIRHFEALLADAGTRVVKVMLHISPAYQLERFRRRLERPDKHWKFNPGDLEERERWDDYMRAFERALEETSTGAAPWYVVPAEARRYRDLVVSQLLVDALEAMDPQYPAPTFDPADYPPDAIS
;
A
#
# COMPACT_ATOMS: atom_id res chain seq x y z
N MET A 1 21.86 -1.50 -15.41
CA MET A 1 20.83 -1.75 -14.37
C MET A 1 21.32 -1.04 -13.13
N SER A 2 20.55 -0.10 -12.62
CA SER A 2 20.84 0.57 -11.34
C SER A 2 20.81 -0.45 -10.20
N GLU A 3 21.56 -0.19 -9.13
CA GLU A 3 21.60 -1.06 -7.95
C GLU A 3 20.19 -1.13 -7.32
N ARG A 4 19.69 -2.34 -7.06
CA ARG A 4 18.36 -2.59 -6.51
C ARG A 4 18.28 -2.13 -5.05
N ILE A 5 17.18 -1.51 -4.65
CA ILE A 5 16.95 -1.17 -3.24
C ILE A 5 16.70 -2.46 -2.45
N ASP A 6 17.43 -2.65 -1.35
CA ASP A 6 17.15 -3.71 -0.38
C ASP A 6 15.89 -3.35 0.42
N THR A 7 14.74 -3.91 0.01
CA THR A 7 13.45 -3.68 0.66
C THR A 7 13.27 -4.48 1.96
N GLU A 8 14.05 -5.54 2.18
CA GLU A 8 13.97 -6.38 3.39
C GLU A 8 14.35 -5.59 4.66
N ARG A 9 15.16 -4.55 4.56
CA ARG A 9 15.48 -3.65 5.68
C ARG A 9 14.27 -2.95 6.30
N TYR A 10 13.19 -2.79 5.53
CA TYR A 10 11.94 -2.15 5.96
C TYR A 10 10.91 -3.15 6.49
N ARG A 11 11.15 -4.43 6.26
CA ARG A 11 10.21 -5.48 6.62
C ARG A 11 10.04 -5.60 8.13
N VAL A 12 8.80 -5.80 8.56
CA VAL A 12 8.45 -6.18 9.94
C VAL A 12 8.46 -7.69 10.04
N ARG A 13 9.37 -8.23 10.84
CA ARG A 13 9.45 -9.68 11.09
C ARG A 13 8.23 -10.15 11.87
N PRO A 14 7.58 -11.26 11.47
CA PRO A 14 6.44 -11.81 12.21
C PRO A 14 6.76 -12.03 13.68
N GLY A 15 5.88 -11.56 14.57
CA GLY A 15 6.04 -11.72 16.02
C GLY A 15 7.14 -10.90 16.67
N ALA A 16 7.87 -10.08 15.92
CA ALA A 16 8.88 -9.20 16.49
C ALA A 16 8.24 -7.91 17.04
N PRO A 17 8.69 -7.39 18.18
CA PRO A 17 8.23 -6.10 18.69
C PRO A 17 8.62 -4.98 17.71
N VAL A 18 7.73 -4.01 17.57
CA VAL A 18 7.93 -2.86 16.69
C VAL A 18 7.94 -1.58 17.52
N ARG A 19 9.00 -0.80 17.38
CA ARG A 19 9.09 0.56 17.91
C ARG A 19 9.30 1.53 16.74
N LEU A 20 8.28 2.31 16.43
CA LEU A 20 8.35 3.27 15.33
C LEU A 20 9.35 4.39 15.61
N ALA A 21 9.55 4.74 16.87
CA ALA A 21 10.57 5.72 17.28
C ALA A 21 12.01 5.29 16.93
N ASP A 22 12.27 3.99 16.81
CA ASP A 22 13.59 3.45 16.45
C ASP A 22 13.78 3.34 14.93
N ARG A 23 12.78 3.72 14.13
CA ARG A 23 12.81 3.67 12.67
C ARG A 23 12.93 5.07 12.09
N ALA A 24 13.90 5.27 11.21
CA ALA A 24 14.08 6.55 10.53
C ALA A 24 12.85 6.87 9.66
N SER A 25 12.35 8.11 9.77
CA SER A 25 11.26 8.64 8.91
C SER A 25 11.80 9.42 7.70
N SER A 26 13.07 9.85 7.76
CA SER A 26 13.73 10.74 6.77
C SER A 26 14.89 10.09 6.01
N ASP A 27 15.05 8.75 6.10
CA ASP A 27 16.07 8.04 5.31
C ASP A 27 15.82 8.24 3.81
N ASP A 28 16.86 8.63 3.08
CA ASP A 28 16.87 8.84 1.63
C ASP A 28 17.76 7.81 0.89
N GLY A 29 18.32 6.84 1.62
CA GLY A 29 19.22 5.82 1.09
C GLY A 29 20.53 6.36 0.56
N GLY A 30 20.88 7.61 0.88
CA GLY A 30 22.07 8.31 0.35
C GLY A 30 21.95 8.68 -1.13
N LEU A 31 20.73 8.71 -1.69
CA LEU A 31 20.44 9.06 -3.07
C LEU A 31 20.01 10.53 -3.20
N SER A 32 20.44 11.20 -4.25
CA SER A 32 19.84 12.46 -4.65
C SER A 32 18.40 12.27 -5.14
N GLU A 33 17.60 13.36 -5.16
CA GLU A 33 16.24 13.32 -5.70
C GLU A 33 16.20 12.84 -7.16
N ASP A 34 17.17 13.27 -8.00
CA ASP A 34 17.25 12.91 -9.41
C ASP A 34 17.58 11.42 -9.61
N GLU A 35 18.50 10.86 -8.82
CA GLU A 35 18.83 9.43 -8.85
C GLU A 35 17.64 8.60 -8.39
N ALA A 36 16.96 8.99 -7.31
CA ALA A 36 15.77 8.30 -6.84
C ALA A 36 14.64 8.34 -7.87
N GLU A 37 14.46 9.48 -8.57
CA GLU A 37 13.45 9.61 -9.62
C GLU A 37 13.79 8.80 -10.87
N ALA A 38 15.06 8.72 -11.26
CA ALA A 38 15.49 7.90 -12.39
C ALA A 38 15.21 6.42 -12.14
N ARG A 39 15.59 5.91 -10.95
CA ARG A 39 15.32 4.52 -10.55
C ARG A 39 13.82 4.24 -10.37
N LEU A 40 13.05 5.20 -9.87
CA LEU A 40 11.58 5.10 -9.79
C LEU A 40 10.99 4.87 -11.19
N ARG A 41 11.44 5.61 -12.21
CA ARG A 41 10.97 5.43 -13.59
C ARG A 41 11.29 4.03 -14.11
N GLU A 42 12.51 3.53 -13.90
CA GLU A 42 12.90 2.16 -14.29
C GLU A 42 11.99 1.11 -13.62
N ASN A 43 11.74 1.25 -12.30
CA ASN A 43 10.86 0.37 -11.57
C ASN A 43 9.40 0.41 -12.09
N VAL A 44 8.89 1.59 -12.41
CA VAL A 44 7.53 1.77 -12.94
C VAL A 44 7.39 1.12 -14.33
N GLU A 45 8.38 1.27 -15.20
CA GLU A 45 8.40 0.59 -16.50
C GLU A 45 8.43 -0.94 -16.32
N ARG A 46 9.29 -1.43 -15.43
CA ARG A 46 9.35 -2.86 -15.11
C ARG A 46 8.02 -3.39 -14.54
N ALA A 47 7.41 -2.63 -13.63
CA ALA A 47 6.12 -2.97 -13.05
C ALA A 47 4.99 -3.01 -14.11
N ARG A 48 5.03 -2.14 -15.12
CA ARG A 48 4.07 -2.15 -16.25
C ARG A 48 4.15 -3.45 -17.04
N ASP A 49 5.36 -3.88 -17.41
CA ASP A 49 5.55 -5.14 -18.14
C ASP A 49 5.04 -6.35 -17.34
N LEU A 50 5.35 -6.38 -16.05
CA LEU A 50 4.90 -7.46 -15.17
C LEU A 50 3.39 -7.42 -14.93
N GLN A 51 2.82 -6.23 -14.81
CA GLN A 51 1.39 -6.04 -14.64
C GLN A 51 0.59 -6.45 -15.88
N GLU A 52 1.12 -6.20 -17.08
CA GLU A 52 0.52 -6.67 -18.33
C GLU A 52 0.46 -8.19 -18.38
N ARG A 53 1.56 -8.86 -18.01
CA ARG A 53 1.60 -10.33 -17.90
C ARG A 53 0.62 -10.85 -16.86
N LEU A 54 0.56 -10.23 -15.68
CA LEU A 54 -0.39 -10.59 -14.63
C LEU A 54 -1.85 -10.50 -15.13
N TYR A 55 -2.16 -9.43 -15.86
CA TYR A 55 -3.49 -9.22 -16.44
C TYR A 55 -3.82 -10.27 -17.51
N ALA A 56 -2.87 -10.57 -18.40
CA ALA A 56 -3.03 -11.57 -19.45
C ALA A 56 -3.14 -13.00 -18.89
N GLU A 57 -2.33 -13.32 -17.86
CA GLU A 57 -2.36 -14.62 -17.20
C GLU A 57 -3.71 -14.91 -16.52
N GLY A 58 -4.28 -13.91 -15.82
CA GLY A 58 -5.58 -14.02 -15.17
C GLY A 58 -5.69 -15.08 -14.07
N ARG A 59 -4.60 -15.47 -13.43
CA ARG A 59 -4.56 -16.53 -12.39
C ARG A 59 -4.36 -16.02 -10.99
N GLN A 60 -3.48 -15.05 -10.83
CA GLN A 60 -3.06 -14.46 -9.57
C GLN A 60 -3.59 -13.04 -9.43
N ALA A 61 -3.50 -12.46 -8.24
CA ALA A 61 -3.84 -11.06 -7.98
C ALA A 61 -2.85 -10.44 -6.99
N LEU A 62 -2.75 -9.11 -6.99
CA LEU A 62 -1.95 -8.37 -6.01
C LEU A 62 -2.83 -7.38 -5.24
N LEU A 63 -2.82 -7.47 -3.91
CA LEU A 63 -3.35 -6.47 -3.00
C LEU A 63 -2.20 -5.67 -2.39
N PHE A 64 -2.17 -4.36 -2.65
CA PHE A 64 -1.17 -3.45 -2.10
C PHE A 64 -1.85 -2.47 -1.14
N VAL A 65 -1.51 -2.53 0.15
CA VAL A 65 -2.12 -1.73 1.21
C VAL A 65 -1.19 -0.58 1.59
N LEU A 66 -1.69 0.65 1.54
CA LEU A 66 -0.99 1.86 1.99
C LEU A 66 -1.66 2.44 3.22
N GLN A 67 -0.92 2.50 4.33
CA GLN A 67 -1.31 3.16 5.57
C GLN A 67 -0.30 4.23 5.96
N ALA A 68 -0.75 5.30 6.56
CA ALA A 68 0.07 6.38 7.11
C ALA A 68 -0.77 7.30 7.96
N MET A 69 -0.13 8.11 8.78
CA MET A 69 -0.73 9.32 9.36
C MET A 69 -1.19 10.28 8.25
N ASP A 70 -2.06 11.23 8.59
CA ASP A 70 -2.45 12.26 7.63
C ASP A 70 -1.23 13.07 7.19
N ALA A 71 -1.25 13.51 5.93
CA ALA A 71 -0.12 14.10 5.22
C ALA A 71 1.09 13.18 4.98
N GLY A 72 1.04 11.89 5.36
CA GLY A 72 2.11 10.90 5.18
C GLY A 72 2.38 10.45 3.73
N GLY A 73 1.65 10.98 2.74
CA GLY A 73 1.99 10.81 1.33
C GLY A 73 1.26 9.69 0.58
N LYS A 74 0.26 9.04 1.17
CA LYS A 74 -0.51 7.95 0.54
C LYS A 74 -1.00 8.27 -0.88
N ASP A 75 -1.62 9.45 -1.07
CA ASP A 75 -2.18 9.85 -2.37
C ASP A 75 -1.10 10.06 -3.42
N SER A 76 -0.01 10.77 -3.06
CA SER A 76 1.10 11.02 -3.99
C SER A 76 1.87 9.75 -4.34
N THR A 77 2.06 8.84 -3.39
CA THR A 77 2.65 7.52 -3.68
C THR A 77 1.75 6.72 -4.61
N THR A 78 0.42 6.74 -4.38
CA THR A 78 -0.53 6.09 -5.29
C THR A 78 -0.44 6.66 -6.70
N GLU A 79 -0.37 7.99 -6.82
CA GLU A 79 -0.25 8.69 -8.10
C GLU A 79 1.06 8.37 -8.83
N HIS A 80 2.21 8.45 -8.13
CA HIS A 80 3.51 8.31 -8.77
C HIS A 80 3.88 6.85 -9.09
N VAL A 81 3.48 5.90 -8.25
CA VAL A 81 3.87 4.48 -8.40
C VAL A 81 2.84 3.69 -9.20
N PHE A 82 1.55 3.89 -8.93
CA PHE A 82 0.49 3.08 -9.55
C PHE A 82 -0.26 3.81 -10.67
N GLY A 83 -0.23 5.14 -10.69
CA GLY A 83 -0.88 5.94 -11.73
C GLY A 83 -0.36 5.67 -13.14
N PRO A 84 0.94 5.43 -13.36
CA PRO A 84 1.47 5.13 -14.69
C PRO A 84 1.17 3.71 -15.21
N LEU A 85 0.65 2.80 -14.37
CA LEU A 85 0.31 1.44 -14.79
C LEU A 85 -0.94 1.40 -15.66
N ASN A 86 -1.15 0.31 -16.41
CA ASN A 86 -2.32 0.15 -17.26
C ASN A 86 -3.61 0.15 -16.41
N PRO A 87 -4.52 1.12 -16.62
CA PRO A 87 -5.74 1.27 -15.82
C PRO A 87 -6.73 0.10 -15.98
N GLN A 88 -6.59 -0.75 -16.98
CA GLN A 88 -7.41 -1.95 -17.13
C GLN A 88 -7.10 -2.98 -16.04
N GLY A 89 -5.83 -3.10 -15.64
CA GLY A 89 -5.37 -4.07 -14.65
C GLY A 89 -5.14 -3.51 -13.24
N VAL A 90 -5.38 -2.21 -13.00
CA VAL A 90 -5.17 -1.55 -11.70
C VAL A 90 -6.41 -0.83 -11.22
N ARG A 91 -6.73 -0.95 -9.94
CA ARG A 91 -7.84 -0.23 -9.29
C ARG A 91 -7.41 0.27 -7.93
N VAL A 92 -7.73 1.52 -7.62
CA VAL A 92 -7.53 2.12 -6.30
C VAL A 92 -8.85 2.09 -5.52
N ALA A 93 -8.80 1.70 -4.26
CA ALA A 93 -9.92 1.82 -3.33
C ALA A 93 -9.48 2.67 -2.14
N SER A 94 -10.16 3.78 -1.92
CA SER A 94 -9.94 4.66 -0.76
C SER A 94 -11.02 4.38 0.28
N PHE A 95 -10.61 3.99 1.48
CA PHE A 95 -11.53 3.73 2.58
C PHE A 95 -11.71 5.00 3.41
N LYS A 96 -12.92 5.51 3.42
CA LYS A 96 -13.37 6.63 4.25
C LYS A 96 -14.18 6.11 5.44
N LYS A 97 -14.70 7.03 6.26
CA LYS A 97 -15.67 6.68 7.31
C LYS A 97 -16.74 5.74 6.74
N PRO A 98 -17.07 4.63 7.44
CA PRO A 98 -18.09 3.71 6.98
C PRO A 98 -19.44 4.40 6.78
N THR A 99 -20.17 3.99 5.75
CA THR A 99 -21.59 4.35 5.57
C THR A 99 -22.48 3.56 6.53
N GLU A 100 -23.71 3.99 6.75
CA GLU A 100 -24.69 3.27 7.58
C GLU A 100 -24.83 1.81 7.13
N ARG A 101 -24.98 1.58 5.82
CA ARG A 101 -25.05 0.23 5.27
C ARG A 101 -23.79 -0.61 5.54
N GLU A 102 -22.61 -0.01 5.56
CA GLU A 102 -21.36 -0.72 5.88
C GLU A 102 -21.29 -1.04 7.38
N LEU A 103 -21.88 -0.21 8.24
CA LEU A 103 -21.96 -0.43 9.68
C LEU A 103 -22.95 -1.55 10.07
N ASP A 104 -23.95 -1.86 9.23
CA ASP A 104 -24.88 -2.98 9.43
C ASP A 104 -24.20 -4.35 9.25
N HIS A 105 -22.98 -4.37 8.75
CA HIS A 105 -22.23 -5.58 8.47
C HIS A 105 -20.94 -5.64 9.32
N ASP A 106 -20.25 -6.79 9.29
CA ASP A 106 -18.93 -6.88 9.88
C ASP A 106 -17.93 -5.95 9.16
N PHE A 107 -16.87 -5.55 9.88
CA PHE A 107 -15.93 -4.53 9.37
C PHE A 107 -15.14 -4.96 8.12
N LEU A 108 -15.05 -6.26 7.82
CA LEU A 108 -14.37 -6.78 6.62
C LEU A 108 -15.30 -6.88 5.41
N TRP A 109 -16.62 -6.80 5.58
CA TRP A 109 -17.56 -6.92 4.47
C TRP A 109 -17.28 -5.90 3.35
N ARG A 110 -17.13 -4.62 3.70
CA ARG A 110 -16.81 -3.56 2.74
C ARG A 110 -15.44 -3.74 2.09
N VAL A 111 -14.50 -4.34 2.82
CA VAL A 111 -13.13 -4.59 2.38
C VAL A 111 -13.08 -5.75 1.39
N HIS A 112 -13.77 -6.85 1.69
CA HIS A 112 -13.86 -8.02 0.84
C HIS A 112 -14.41 -7.67 -0.56
N ARG A 113 -15.42 -6.82 -0.63
CA ARG A 113 -16.00 -6.32 -1.89
C ARG A 113 -15.02 -5.51 -2.75
N LYS A 114 -13.94 -5.05 -2.18
CA LYS A 114 -12.88 -4.28 -2.84
C LYS A 114 -11.61 -5.09 -3.07
N ALA A 115 -11.55 -6.35 -2.60
CA ALA A 115 -10.42 -7.22 -2.86
C ALA A 115 -10.20 -7.41 -4.38
N PRO A 116 -8.96 -7.65 -4.84
CA PRO A 116 -8.69 -7.82 -6.26
C PRO A 116 -9.28 -9.11 -6.81
N GLY A 117 -9.77 -9.08 -8.03
CA GLY A 117 -9.98 -10.30 -8.82
C GLY A 117 -8.68 -10.77 -9.47
N ARG A 118 -8.67 -11.97 -10.01
CA ARG A 118 -7.50 -12.52 -10.74
C ARG A 118 -7.11 -11.61 -11.91
N GLY A 119 -5.83 -11.49 -12.18
CA GLY A 119 -5.25 -10.58 -13.17
C GLY A 119 -5.14 -9.12 -12.71
N MET A 120 -5.62 -8.79 -11.51
CA MET A 120 -5.76 -7.40 -11.08
C MET A 120 -4.77 -7.04 -9.97
N ILE A 121 -4.31 -5.78 -10.01
CA ILE A 121 -3.68 -5.10 -8.87
C ILE A 121 -4.73 -4.23 -8.19
N ARG A 122 -4.91 -4.38 -6.89
CA ARG A 122 -5.73 -3.48 -6.09
C ARG A 122 -4.87 -2.71 -5.11
N VAL A 123 -4.96 -1.40 -5.13
CA VAL A 123 -4.32 -0.51 -4.15
C VAL A 123 -5.35 -0.05 -3.15
N PHE A 124 -5.12 -0.33 -1.88
CA PHE A 124 -5.92 0.19 -0.79
C PHE A 124 -5.24 1.44 -0.22
N ASN A 125 -5.80 2.61 -0.48
CA ASN A 125 -5.43 3.87 0.18
C ASN A 125 -6.28 4.01 1.45
N ARG A 126 -5.68 3.76 2.62
CA ARG A 126 -6.33 3.29 3.85
C ARG A 126 -6.99 1.92 3.62
N SER A 127 -7.41 1.24 4.67
CA SER A 127 -7.91 -0.14 4.51
C SER A 127 -8.73 -0.58 5.73
N HIS A 128 -8.91 -1.89 5.87
CA HIS A 128 -9.44 -2.53 7.06
C HIS A 128 -8.64 -2.26 8.35
N TYR A 129 -7.44 -1.74 8.22
CA TYR A 129 -6.63 -1.33 9.36
C TYR A 129 -7.18 -0.10 10.09
N GLU A 130 -8.01 0.73 9.43
CA GLU A 130 -8.73 1.82 10.11
C GLU A 130 -9.58 1.29 11.29
N ASP A 131 -10.08 0.06 11.18
CA ASP A 131 -10.90 -0.60 12.18
C ASP A 131 -10.11 -1.13 13.41
N VAL A 132 -8.79 -1.03 13.41
CA VAL A 132 -7.88 -1.28 14.53
C VAL A 132 -6.97 -0.10 14.84
N LEU A 133 -6.89 0.90 13.97
CA LEU A 133 -6.16 2.15 14.17
C LEU A 133 -7.11 3.23 14.71
N VAL A 134 -7.91 3.83 13.86
CA VAL A 134 -8.87 4.88 14.23
C VAL A 134 -9.86 4.36 15.28
N ALA A 135 -10.35 3.15 15.13
CA ALA A 135 -11.28 2.55 16.08
C ALA A 135 -10.68 2.40 17.49
N ARG A 136 -9.37 2.16 17.60
CA ARG A 136 -8.66 2.09 18.89
C ARG A 136 -8.45 3.48 19.47
N VAL A 137 -7.95 4.41 18.69
CA VAL A 137 -7.63 5.77 19.13
C VAL A 137 -8.88 6.52 19.62
N HIS A 138 -10.01 6.29 18.97
CA HIS A 138 -11.30 6.93 19.31
C HIS A 138 -12.23 6.07 20.17
N GLY A 139 -11.81 4.89 20.60
CA GLY A 139 -12.64 4.03 21.45
C GLY A 139 -13.95 3.59 20.78
N LEU A 140 -13.94 3.40 19.44
CA LEU A 140 -15.15 3.06 18.66
C LEU A 140 -15.61 1.61 18.85
N ALA A 141 -14.83 0.79 19.56
CA ALA A 141 -15.17 -0.57 19.91
C ALA A 141 -14.51 -0.96 21.24
N PRO A 142 -15.07 -1.90 22.01
CA PRO A 142 -14.46 -2.43 23.23
C PRO A 142 -13.06 -3.02 22.95
N ALA A 143 -12.16 -2.92 23.93
CA ALA A 143 -10.77 -3.36 23.78
C ALA A 143 -10.64 -4.84 23.39
N ASP A 144 -11.44 -5.71 23.97
CA ASP A 144 -11.47 -7.15 23.66
C ASP A 144 -11.96 -7.43 22.23
N VAL A 145 -12.88 -6.61 21.71
CA VAL A 145 -13.33 -6.68 20.31
C VAL A 145 -12.19 -6.29 19.38
N LEU A 146 -11.46 -5.21 19.69
CA LEU A 146 -10.31 -4.75 18.92
C LEU A 146 -9.20 -5.80 18.88
N GLU A 147 -8.92 -6.46 20.02
CA GLU A 147 -7.93 -7.55 20.05
C GLU A 147 -8.33 -8.73 19.15
N ARG A 148 -9.58 -9.10 19.11
CA ARG A 148 -10.06 -10.16 18.19
C ARG A 148 -9.95 -9.76 16.71
N ARG A 149 -10.10 -8.45 16.40
CA ARG A 149 -10.00 -7.97 15.00
C ARG A 149 -8.65 -8.26 14.36
N TYR A 150 -7.53 -8.25 15.11
CA TYR A 150 -6.24 -8.64 14.55
C TYR A 150 -6.24 -10.09 14.05
N GLY A 151 -6.87 -11.00 14.78
CA GLY A 151 -7.07 -12.38 14.35
C GLY A 151 -7.93 -12.48 13.08
N HIS A 152 -9.02 -11.74 13.02
CA HIS A 152 -9.89 -11.69 11.83
C HIS A 152 -9.15 -11.13 10.60
N ILE A 153 -8.32 -10.10 10.79
CA ILE A 153 -7.48 -9.53 9.71
C ILE A 153 -6.50 -10.59 9.20
N ARG A 154 -5.76 -11.27 10.08
CA ARG A 154 -4.85 -12.35 9.67
C ARG A 154 -5.55 -13.45 8.88
N HIS A 155 -6.72 -13.88 9.33
CA HIS A 155 -7.50 -14.92 8.62
C HIS A 155 -8.01 -14.44 7.26
N PHE A 156 -8.45 -13.17 7.17
CA PHE A 156 -8.86 -12.57 5.91
C PHE A 156 -7.70 -12.49 4.90
N GLU A 157 -6.54 -12.04 5.35
CA GLU A 157 -5.35 -11.95 4.51
C GLU A 157 -4.83 -13.35 4.10
N ALA A 158 -4.89 -14.33 5.01
CA ALA A 158 -4.57 -15.72 4.70
C ALA A 158 -5.54 -16.31 3.66
N LEU A 159 -6.85 -16.07 3.81
CA LEU A 159 -7.85 -16.49 2.82
C LEU A 159 -7.55 -15.90 1.42
N LEU A 160 -7.17 -14.63 1.35
CA LEU A 160 -6.78 -14.02 0.08
C LEU A 160 -5.52 -14.66 -0.50
N ALA A 161 -4.52 -14.93 0.33
CA ALA A 161 -3.28 -15.58 -0.09
C ALA A 161 -3.53 -17.00 -0.61
N ASP A 162 -4.35 -17.80 0.09
CA ASP A 162 -4.74 -19.14 -0.32
C ASP A 162 -5.53 -19.14 -1.65
N ALA A 163 -6.25 -18.03 -1.92
CA ALA A 163 -6.96 -17.82 -3.19
C ALA A 163 -6.07 -17.30 -4.33
N GLY A 164 -4.75 -17.17 -4.11
CA GLY A 164 -3.78 -16.71 -5.10
C GLY A 164 -3.61 -15.18 -5.16
N THR A 165 -3.99 -14.47 -4.11
CA THR A 165 -3.72 -13.03 -3.98
C THR A 165 -2.47 -12.79 -3.15
N ARG A 166 -1.43 -12.23 -3.73
CA ARG A 166 -0.29 -11.72 -2.97
C ARG A 166 -0.68 -10.45 -2.22
N VAL A 167 -0.32 -10.36 -0.95
CA VAL A 167 -0.61 -9.20 -0.11
C VAL A 167 0.69 -8.51 0.30
N VAL A 168 0.80 -7.22 0.02
CA VAL A 168 1.92 -6.36 0.45
C VAL A 168 1.33 -5.19 1.23
N LYS A 169 1.87 -4.94 2.44
CA LYS A 169 1.37 -3.88 3.31
C LYS A 169 2.48 -2.90 3.65
N VAL A 170 2.21 -1.61 3.44
CA VAL A 170 3.17 -0.53 3.64
C VAL A 170 2.61 0.50 4.60
N MET A 171 3.36 0.78 5.65
CA MET A 171 3.19 1.96 6.49
C MET A 171 4.20 3.02 6.05
N LEU A 172 3.71 4.16 5.56
CA LEU A 172 4.53 5.32 5.26
C LEU A 172 4.78 6.09 6.56
N HIS A 173 6.02 6.03 7.04
CA HIS A 173 6.42 6.58 8.32
C HIS A 173 6.95 8.00 8.18
N ILE A 174 6.34 8.93 8.92
CA ILE A 174 6.73 10.34 9.01
C ILE A 174 6.85 10.76 10.47
N SER A 175 7.59 11.83 10.73
CA SER A 175 7.63 12.46 12.06
C SER A 175 6.48 13.47 12.27
N PRO A 176 6.17 13.81 13.53
CA PRO A 176 5.23 14.88 13.85
C PRO A 176 5.69 16.23 13.29
N ALA A 177 6.99 16.50 13.27
CA ALA A 177 7.52 17.75 12.73
C ALA A 177 7.25 17.89 11.23
N TYR A 178 7.51 16.84 10.46
CA TYR A 178 7.21 16.80 9.05
C TYR A 178 5.71 16.94 8.76
N GLN A 179 4.84 16.26 9.51
CA GLN A 179 3.39 16.42 9.36
C GLN A 179 2.95 17.87 9.53
N LEU A 180 3.46 18.56 10.57
CA LEU A 180 3.14 19.96 10.83
C LEU A 180 3.56 20.87 9.68
N GLU A 181 4.76 20.67 9.15
CA GLU A 181 5.25 21.39 7.97
C GLU A 181 4.31 21.19 6.77
N ARG A 182 3.85 19.93 6.54
CA ARG A 182 2.92 19.62 5.46
C ARG A 182 1.58 20.31 5.61
N PHE A 183 1.04 20.43 6.84
CA PHE A 183 -0.20 21.16 7.10
C PHE A 183 -0.04 22.65 6.86
N ARG A 184 1.06 23.28 7.36
CA ARG A 184 1.38 24.68 7.09
C ARG A 184 1.46 24.96 5.59
N ARG A 185 2.20 24.12 4.86
CA ARG A 185 2.34 24.25 3.40
C ARG A 185 1.02 24.10 2.63
N ARG A 186 0.05 23.33 3.15
CA ARG A 186 -1.30 23.27 2.56
C ARG A 186 -2.05 24.59 2.73
N LEU A 187 -1.89 25.26 3.88
CA LEU A 187 -2.52 26.55 4.16
C LEU A 187 -1.87 27.71 3.40
N GLU A 188 -0.58 27.66 3.16
CA GLU A 188 0.16 28.66 2.38
C GLU A 188 -0.17 28.62 0.89
N ARG A 189 -0.69 27.52 0.39
CA ARG A 189 -0.96 27.30 -1.03
C ARG A 189 -2.46 27.24 -1.31
N PRO A 190 -3.04 28.25 -1.99
CA PRO A 190 -4.48 28.28 -2.30
C PRO A 190 -4.97 27.07 -3.08
N ASP A 191 -4.14 26.54 -4.00
CA ASP A 191 -4.41 25.33 -4.78
C ASP A 191 -4.42 24.05 -3.95
N LYS A 192 -4.05 24.10 -2.67
CA LYS A 192 -4.02 22.99 -1.72
C LYS A 192 -5.00 23.12 -0.56
N HIS A 193 -5.74 24.22 -0.44
CA HIS A 193 -6.71 24.42 0.64
C HIS A 193 -7.75 23.31 0.69
N TRP A 194 -8.18 22.77 -0.44
CA TRP A 194 -9.12 21.65 -0.50
C TRP A 194 -8.62 20.36 0.14
N LYS A 195 -7.30 20.22 0.36
CA LYS A 195 -6.67 19.09 1.07
C LYS A 195 -6.53 19.32 2.56
N PHE A 196 -6.78 20.53 3.06
CA PHE A 196 -6.68 20.83 4.48
C PHE A 196 -8.02 20.53 5.15
N ASN A 197 -7.98 19.74 6.22
CA ASN A 197 -9.12 19.47 7.07
C ASN A 197 -8.76 19.87 8.51
N PRO A 198 -9.52 20.80 9.16
CA PRO A 198 -9.29 21.14 10.56
C PRO A 198 -9.25 19.93 11.50
N GLY A 199 -10.05 18.91 11.25
CA GLY A 199 -10.02 17.65 12.00
C GLY A 199 -8.66 16.92 11.98
N ASP A 200 -7.82 17.16 10.95
CA ASP A 200 -6.47 16.59 10.93
C ASP A 200 -5.58 17.11 12.07
N LEU A 201 -5.90 18.30 12.63
CA LEU A 201 -5.20 18.86 13.79
C LEU A 201 -5.60 18.15 15.09
N GLU A 202 -6.87 17.80 15.23
CA GLU A 202 -7.37 17.02 16.37
C GLU A 202 -6.76 15.61 16.38
N GLU A 203 -6.67 14.98 15.20
CA GLU A 203 -6.02 13.68 15.03
C GLU A 203 -4.52 13.77 15.39
N ARG A 204 -3.87 14.86 15.04
CA ARG A 204 -2.47 15.10 15.40
C ARG A 204 -2.22 15.17 16.90
N GLU A 205 -3.14 15.70 17.70
CA GLU A 205 -3.03 15.74 19.18
C GLU A 205 -2.98 14.34 19.78
N ARG A 206 -3.48 13.33 19.05
CA ARG A 206 -3.47 11.91 19.43
C ARG A 206 -2.28 11.14 18.83
N TRP A 207 -1.22 11.82 18.43
CA TRP A 207 -0.08 11.22 17.72
C TRP A 207 0.45 9.96 18.40
N ASP A 208 0.71 10.01 19.71
CA ASP A 208 1.27 8.90 20.45
C ASP A 208 0.30 7.71 20.54
N ASP A 209 -1.01 7.97 20.60
CA ASP A 209 -2.03 6.91 20.55
C ASP A 209 -2.03 6.22 19.20
N TYR A 210 -1.90 7.00 18.11
CA TYR A 210 -1.76 6.44 16.76
C TYR A 210 -0.47 5.62 16.61
N MET A 211 0.68 6.11 17.11
CA MET A 211 1.92 5.35 17.03
C MET A 211 1.80 4.01 17.74
N ARG A 212 1.24 3.98 18.96
CA ARG A 212 0.97 2.73 19.68
C ARG A 212 0.00 1.82 18.93
N ALA A 213 -1.04 2.37 18.32
CA ALA A 213 -1.99 1.59 17.52
C ALA A 213 -1.33 0.99 16.25
N PHE A 214 -0.48 1.75 15.57
CA PHE A 214 0.31 1.26 14.44
C PHE A 214 1.28 0.17 14.87
N GLU A 215 2.09 0.38 15.92
CA GLU A 215 3.02 -0.62 16.43
C GLU A 215 2.30 -1.94 16.72
N ARG A 216 1.17 -1.87 17.42
CA ARG A 216 0.34 -3.06 17.71
C ARG A 216 -0.18 -3.73 16.43
N ALA A 217 -0.66 -2.96 15.46
CA ALA A 217 -1.15 -3.51 14.19
C ALA A 217 -0.03 -4.20 13.39
N LEU A 218 1.14 -3.59 13.34
CA LEU A 218 2.33 -4.14 12.67
C LEU A 218 2.79 -5.45 13.31
N GLU A 219 2.88 -5.50 14.64
CA GLU A 219 3.26 -6.70 15.41
C GLU A 219 2.28 -7.83 15.20
N GLU A 220 0.99 -7.56 15.37
CA GLU A 220 -0.06 -8.58 15.36
C GLU A 220 -0.38 -9.12 13.98
N THR A 221 -0.10 -8.35 12.93
CA THR A 221 -0.59 -8.72 11.61
C THR A 221 0.49 -8.86 10.54
N SER A 222 1.78 -8.63 10.85
CA SER A 222 2.84 -8.98 9.92
C SER A 222 3.00 -10.50 9.88
N THR A 223 2.78 -11.10 8.71
CA THR A 223 2.91 -12.54 8.50
C THR A 223 3.80 -12.85 7.30
N GLY A 224 4.20 -14.11 7.13
CA GLY A 224 4.97 -14.53 5.94
C GLY A 224 4.20 -14.32 4.64
N ALA A 225 2.88 -14.57 4.64
CA ALA A 225 2.01 -14.42 3.48
C ALA A 225 1.60 -12.95 3.22
N ALA A 226 1.53 -12.13 4.27
CA ALA A 226 1.12 -10.73 4.19
C ALA A 226 2.04 -9.83 5.06
N PRO A 227 3.28 -9.59 4.60
CA PRO A 227 4.26 -8.82 5.36
C PRO A 227 3.92 -7.33 5.40
N TRP A 228 4.28 -6.67 6.50
CA TRP A 228 4.36 -5.24 6.62
C TRP A 228 5.76 -4.71 6.32
N TYR A 229 5.80 -3.54 5.70
CA TYR A 229 7.01 -2.74 5.48
C TYR A 229 6.81 -1.34 6.06
N VAL A 230 7.72 -0.88 6.92
CA VAL A 230 7.73 0.49 7.45
C VAL A 230 8.70 1.30 6.62
N VAL A 231 8.16 2.12 5.73
CA VAL A 231 8.94 2.88 4.73
C VAL A 231 9.13 4.32 5.19
N PRO A 232 10.36 4.86 5.24
CA PRO A 232 10.62 6.27 5.50
C PRO A 232 9.93 7.12 4.43
N ALA A 233 9.19 8.17 4.84
CA ALA A 233 8.29 8.84 3.90
C ALA A 233 8.49 10.35 3.79
N GLU A 234 9.49 10.93 4.45
CA GLU A 234 9.79 12.36 4.38
C GLU A 234 10.56 12.71 3.11
N ALA A 235 11.56 11.90 2.72
CA ALA A 235 12.24 11.97 1.44
C ALA A 235 11.32 11.38 0.33
N ARG A 236 10.48 12.24 -0.26
CA ARG A 236 9.35 11.82 -1.10
C ARG A 236 9.74 10.97 -2.30
N ARG A 237 10.83 11.33 -3.00
CA ARG A 237 11.30 10.58 -4.18
C ARG A 237 11.80 9.21 -3.76
N TYR A 238 12.56 9.15 -2.68
CA TYR A 238 13.05 7.89 -2.13
C TYR A 238 11.92 6.99 -1.62
N ARG A 239 10.93 7.56 -0.91
CA ARG A 239 9.71 6.84 -0.52
C ARG A 239 9.04 6.16 -1.73
N ASP A 240 8.81 6.92 -2.79
CA ASP A 240 8.13 6.42 -3.99
C ASP A 240 9.00 5.35 -4.70
N LEU A 241 10.33 5.52 -4.69
CA LEU A 241 11.28 4.51 -5.17
C LEU A 241 11.19 3.21 -4.35
N VAL A 242 11.22 3.28 -3.02
CA VAL A 242 11.10 2.08 -2.17
C VAL A 242 9.77 1.37 -2.39
N VAL A 243 8.66 2.12 -2.48
CA VAL A 243 7.33 1.53 -2.74
C VAL A 243 7.25 0.91 -4.12
N SER A 244 7.84 1.54 -5.15
CA SER A 244 7.92 0.96 -6.49
C SER A 244 8.78 -0.30 -6.53
N GLN A 245 9.86 -0.35 -5.75
CA GLN A 245 10.68 -1.56 -5.63
C GLN A 245 9.89 -2.70 -4.98
N LEU A 246 9.14 -2.43 -3.90
CA LEU A 246 8.25 -3.42 -3.28
C LEU A 246 7.19 -3.96 -4.26
N LEU A 247 6.68 -3.10 -5.14
CA LEU A 247 5.75 -3.51 -6.20
C LEU A 247 6.43 -4.44 -7.20
N VAL A 248 7.62 -4.09 -7.68
CA VAL A 248 8.41 -4.92 -8.60
C VAL A 248 8.77 -6.24 -7.96
N ASP A 249 9.28 -6.23 -6.70
CA ASP A 249 9.64 -7.43 -5.95
C ASP A 249 8.46 -8.40 -5.81
N ALA A 250 7.27 -7.84 -5.51
CA ALA A 250 6.06 -8.64 -5.39
C ALA A 250 5.65 -9.27 -6.73
N LEU A 251 5.66 -8.50 -7.81
CA LEU A 251 5.28 -8.98 -9.15
C LEU A 251 6.30 -9.98 -9.70
N GLU A 252 7.60 -9.77 -9.51
CA GLU A 252 8.63 -10.73 -9.91
C GLU A 252 8.53 -12.05 -9.13
N ALA A 253 8.23 -11.98 -7.83
CA ALA A 253 8.03 -13.19 -7.03
C ALA A 253 6.74 -13.96 -7.39
N MET A 254 5.77 -13.31 -8.04
CA MET A 254 4.58 -13.95 -8.61
C MET A 254 4.88 -14.59 -9.97
N ASP A 255 5.92 -14.13 -10.66
CA ASP A 255 6.38 -14.62 -11.97
C ASP A 255 5.24 -14.79 -13.01
N PRO A 256 4.44 -13.75 -13.26
CA PRO A 256 3.31 -13.84 -14.19
C PRO A 256 3.80 -14.07 -15.63
N GLN A 257 3.14 -14.97 -16.34
CA GLN A 257 3.50 -15.39 -17.70
C GLN A 257 2.36 -15.07 -18.69
N TYR A 258 2.71 -14.71 -19.92
CA TYR A 258 1.71 -14.68 -20.98
C TYR A 258 1.14 -16.08 -21.20
N PRO A 259 -0.18 -16.25 -21.33
CA PRO A 259 -0.78 -17.53 -21.65
C PRO A 259 -0.33 -17.99 -23.06
N ALA A 260 -0.24 -19.29 -23.26
CA ALA A 260 -0.05 -19.83 -24.59
C ALA A 260 -1.23 -19.43 -25.49
N PRO A 261 -0.99 -19.11 -26.78
CA PRO A 261 -2.08 -18.81 -27.71
C PRO A 261 -3.01 -20.04 -27.86
N THR A 262 -4.30 -19.78 -28.05
CA THR A 262 -5.33 -20.80 -28.27
C THR A 262 -5.42 -21.26 -29.75
N PHE A 263 -4.55 -20.75 -30.59
CA PHE A 263 -4.44 -21.00 -32.02
C PHE A 263 -2.97 -21.21 -32.38
N ASP A 264 -2.68 -21.83 -33.52
CA ASP A 264 -1.32 -21.88 -34.04
C ASP A 264 -0.99 -20.57 -34.80
N PRO A 265 -0.03 -19.77 -34.33
CA PRO A 265 0.36 -18.53 -35.04
C PRO A 265 0.83 -18.77 -36.48
N ALA A 266 1.33 -19.95 -36.82
CA ALA A 266 1.75 -20.29 -38.17
C ALA A 266 0.58 -20.36 -39.16
N ASP A 267 -0.64 -20.60 -38.65
CA ASP A 267 -1.87 -20.60 -39.52
C ASP A 267 -2.30 -19.17 -39.93
N TYR A 268 -1.73 -18.13 -39.28
CA TYR A 268 -2.07 -16.72 -39.45
C TYR A 268 -0.83 -15.86 -39.70
N PRO A 269 -0.09 -16.09 -40.79
CA PRO A 269 1.08 -15.27 -41.07
C PRO A 269 0.68 -13.81 -41.28
N PRO A 270 1.44 -12.82 -40.74
CA PRO A 270 1.08 -11.41 -40.79
C PRO A 270 0.73 -10.90 -42.19
N ASP A 271 1.39 -11.40 -43.24
CA ASP A 271 1.20 -11.03 -44.63
C ASP A 271 -0.11 -11.55 -45.24
N ALA A 272 -0.77 -12.50 -44.59
CA ALA A 272 -2.06 -13.05 -45.05
C ALA A 272 -3.28 -12.33 -44.42
N ILE A 273 -3.05 -11.38 -43.52
CA ILE A 273 -4.10 -10.59 -42.86
C ILE A 273 -4.31 -9.33 -43.72
N SER A 274 -5.46 -9.22 -44.38
CA SER A 274 -5.87 -8.08 -45.21
C SER A 274 -7.00 -7.28 -44.56
#